data_179f8f10c8527ccd673e7575f1605ec2
#
_entry.id   179f8f10c8527ccd673e7575f1605ec2
#
_cell.length_a   1.000
_cell.length_b   1.000
_cell.length_c   1.000
_cell.angle_alpha   90.00
_cell.angle_beta   90.00
_cell.angle_gamma   90.00
#
_symmetry.space_group_name_H-M   'P 1'
#
loop_
_entity.id
_entity.type
_entity.pdbx_description
1 polymer ?
#
loop_
_entity_poly.entity_id
_entity_poly.type
_entity_poly.pdbx_seq_one_letter_code
_entity_poly.pdbx_strand_id
1 'polypeptide(L)'
;ALEDFYGEEWEKRYRDCVNDGRISKREIPIKELIRLILKSAVETGTPFIFNRDHTNRANPNGHKGIIYSSNLCTEIAQNMSQIETVKTEIQQQDGETAVVTVTKPGDFVVCNLASLVLGNIDTDDECALEYIVESAVRALDNVIDLNFYPVPYAKITNERYRAIGLGVSGYHH
;
A
#
# COMPACT_ATOMS: atom_id res chain seq x y z
N ALA A 1 -14.93 -11.49 -0.80
CA ALA A 1 -14.39 -11.86 0.53
C ALA A 1 -14.58 -10.67 1.49
N LEU A 2 -14.29 -10.84 2.81
CA LEU A 2 -14.46 -9.74 3.78
C LEU A 2 -13.45 -8.62 3.56
N GLU A 3 -12.27 -8.93 3.02
CA GLU A 3 -11.24 -7.96 2.70
C GLU A 3 -11.65 -6.93 1.63
N ASP A 4 -12.67 -7.21 0.83
CA ASP A 4 -13.15 -6.31 -0.22
C ASP A 4 -14.07 -5.19 0.31
N PHE A 5 -14.31 -5.17 1.62
CA PHE A 5 -15.20 -4.22 2.27
C PHE A 5 -14.54 -3.54 3.47
N TYR A 6 -15.05 -2.38 3.85
CA TYR A 6 -14.65 -1.64 5.06
C TYR A 6 -15.86 -0.90 5.66
N GLY A 7 -15.73 -0.41 6.88
CA GLY A 7 -16.78 0.32 7.58
C GLY A 7 -18.02 -0.54 7.86
N GLU A 8 -19.20 0.07 7.73
CA GLU A 8 -20.50 -0.55 8.07
C GLU A 8 -20.80 -1.78 7.22
N GLU A 9 -20.43 -1.77 5.94
CA GLU A 9 -20.66 -2.91 5.06
C GLU A 9 -19.81 -4.12 5.47
N TRP A 10 -18.55 -3.89 5.88
CA TRP A 10 -17.70 -4.94 6.44
C TRP A 10 -18.31 -5.52 7.71
N GLU A 11 -18.76 -4.65 8.62
CA GLU A 11 -19.35 -5.06 9.89
C GLU A 11 -20.62 -5.92 9.69
N LYS A 12 -21.48 -5.49 8.78
CA LYS A 12 -22.69 -6.25 8.41
C LYS A 12 -22.32 -7.65 7.91
N ARG A 13 -21.42 -7.74 6.93
CA ARG A 13 -20.99 -9.03 6.37
C ARG A 13 -20.27 -9.90 7.37
N TYR A 14 -19.46 -9.31 8.26
CA TYR A 14 -18.84 -10.04 9.34
C TYR A 14 -19.87 -10.67 10.28
N ARG A 15 -20.90 -9.93 10.66
CA ARG A 15 -22.01 -10.46 11.47
C ARG A 15 -22.76 -11.58 10.76
N ASP A 16 -22.99 -11.44 9.46
CA ASP A 16 -23.61 -12.50 8.65
C ASP A 16 -22.76 -13.77 8.68
N CYS A 17 -21.44 -13.66 8.52
CA CYS A 17 -20.52 -14.79 8.65
C CYS A 17 -20.50 -15.40 10.05
N VAL A 18 -20.57 -14.58 11.10
CA VAL A 18 -20.66 -15.05 12.49
C VAL A 18 -21.94 -15.86 12.73
N ASN A 19 -23.04 -15.50 12.09
CA ASN A 19 -24.33 -16.15 12.23
C ASN A 19 -24.51 -17.37 11.31
N ASP A 20 -23.67 -17.53 10.28
CA ASP A 20 -23.75 -18.66 9.36
C ASP A 20 -23.15 -19.93 9.99
N GLY A 21 -24.01 -20.91 10.26
CA GLY A 21 -23.61 -22.21 10.84
C GLY A 21 -22.72 -23.08 9.94
N ARG A 22 -22.60 -22.75 8.63
CA ARG A 22 -21.76 -23.49 7.67
C ARG A 22 -20.29 -23.06 7.73
N ILE A 23 -20.00 -21.89 8.31
CA ILE A 23 -18.65 -21.35 8.41
C ILE A 23 -18.02 -21.86 9.69
N SER A 24 -16.86 -22.54 9.56
CA SER A 24 -16.04 -22.91 10.71
C SER A 24 -15.47 -21.66 11.36
N LYS A 25 -15.63 -21.55 12.67
CA LYS A 25 -15.18 -20.37 13.43
C LYS A 25 -14.59 -20.76 14.76
N ARG A 26 -13.68 -19.92 15.25
CA ARG A 26 -13.09 -19.99 16.58
C ARG A 26 -13.32 -18.68 17.30
N GLU A 27 -13.80 -18.76 18.51
CA GLU A 27 -13.92 -17.61 19.39
C GLU A 27 -12.62 -17.44 20.20
N ILE A 28 -12.13 -16.22 20.28
CA ILE A 28 -10.99 -15.83 21.11
C ILE A 28 -11.41 -14.64 21.99
N PRO A 29 -11.07 -14.66 23.28
CA PRO A 29 -11.31 -13.53 24.15
C PRO A 29 -10.54 -12.29 23.65
N ILE A 30 -11.22 -11.19 23.44
CA ILE A 30 -10.58 -9.95 22.95
C ILE A 30 -9.43 -9.49 23.85
N LYS A 31 -9.54 -9.71 25.17
CA LYS A 31 -8.48 -9.37 26.14
C LYS A 31 -7.18 -10.13 25.89
N GLU A 32 -7.26 -11.39 25.45
CA GLU A 32 -6.07 -12.19 25.10
C GLU A 32 -5.39 -11.63 23.85
N LEU A 33 -6.18 -11.29 22.83
CA LEU A 33 -5.66 -10.70 21.60
C LEU A 33 -4.95 -9.36 21.87
N ILE A 34 -5.62 -8.46 22.58
CA ILE A 34 -5.06 -7.15 22.94
C ILE A 34 -3.80 -7.30 23.80
N ARG A 35 -3.81 -8.21 24.79
CA ARG A 35 -2.63 -8.47 25.61
C ARG A 35 -1.44 -8.95 24.77
N LEU A 36 -1.69 -9.83 23.82
CA LEU A 36 -0.65 -10.34 22.92
C LEU A 36 -0.05 -9.24 22.05
N ILE A 37 -0.90 -8.38 21.48
CA ILE A 37 -0.48 -7.22 20.68
C ILE A 37 0.37 -6.27 21.52
N LEU A 38 -0.11 -5.87 22.69
CA LEU A 38 0.60 -4.95 23.58
C LEU A 38 1.93 -5.54 24.07
N LYS A 39 1.94 -6.82 24.43
CA LYS A 39 3.16 -7.52 24.85
C LYS A 39 4.19 -7.50 23.71
N SER A 40 3.78 -7.87 22.50
CA SER A 40 4.66 -7.86 21.33
C SER A 40 5.20 -6.47 21.04
N ALA A 41 4.34 -5.45 21.09
CA ALA A 41 4.73 -4.05 20.86
C ALA A 41 5.78 -3.56 21.88
N VAL A 42 5.66 -3.93 23.15
CA VAL A 42 6.62 -3.57 24.19
C VAL A 42 7.95 -4.35 24.06
N GLU A 43 7.88 -5.63 23.73
CA GLU A 43 9.07 -6.49 23.65
C GLU A 43 9.87 -6.30 22.34
N THR A 44 9.19 -6.03 21.24
CA THR A 44 9.79 -6.05 19.90
C THR A 44 9.57 -4.78 19.06
N GLY A 45 8.72 -3.86 19.51
CA GLY A 45 8.31 -2.68 18.74
C GLY A 45 7.30 -2.97 17.62
N THR A 46 6.81 -4.21 17.51
CA THR A 46 5.84 -4.65 16.48
C THR A 46 4.69 -5.43 17.13
N PRO A 47 3.54 -5.60 16.45
CA PRO A 47 3.18 -5.15 15.10
C PRO A 47 2.83 -3.66 15.03
N PHE A 48 2.98 -3.08 13.84
CA PHE A 48 2.37 -1.77 13.55
C PHE A 48 0.88 -1.94 13.29
N ILE A 49 0.09 -1.01 13.82
CA ILE A 49 -1.37 -1.05 13.68
C ILE A 49 -1.79 -0.16 12.50
N PHE A 50 -2.51 -0.75 11.56
CA PHE A 50 -3.04 -0.05 10.40
C PHE A 50 -4.57 0.01 10.46
N ASN A 51 -5.13 1.21 10.61
CA ASN A 51 -6.56 1.43 10.71
C ASN A 51 -7.19 1.53 9.31
N ARG A 52 -7.45 0.39 8.70
CA ARG A 52 -7.91 0.27 7.31
C ARG A 52 -9.16 1.08 7.00
N ASP A 53 -10.14 1.11 7.89
CA ASP A 53 -11.39 1.86 7.69
C ASP A 53 -11.14 3.37 7.61
N HIS A 54 -10.34 3.92 8.52
CA HIS A 54 -9.97 5.33 8.50
C HIS A 54 -9.17 5.68 7.24
N THR A 55 -8.22 4.82 6.88
CA THR A 55 -7.41 5.00 5.67
C THR A 55 -8.26 5.01 4.42
N ASN A 56 -9.22 4.08 4.28
CA ASN A 56 -10.09 4.04 3.10
C ASN A 56 -11.10 5.19 3.06
N ARG A 57 -11.57 5.70 4.20
CA ARG A 57 -12.41 6.91 4.24
C ARG A 57 -11.66 8.15 3.79
N ALA A 58 -10.36 8.23 4.07
CA ALA A 58 -9.48 9.34 3.66
C ALA A 58 -8.83 9.13 2.28
N ASN A 59 -9.07 8.01 1.61
CA ASN A 59 -8.44 7.66 0.36
C ASN A 59 -8.92 8.57 -0.80
N PRO A 60 -8.05 9.43 -1.37
CA PRO A 60 -8.42 10.31 -2.47
C PRO A 60 -8.75 9.54 -3.75
N ASN A 61 -8.27 8.30 -3.87
CA ASN A 61 -8.49 7.40 -4.99
C ASN A 61 -9.52 6.30 -4.69
N GLY A 62 -10.40 6.49 -3.71
CA GLY A 62 -11.43 5.53 -3.32
C GLY A 62 -12.40 5.16 -4.44
N HIS A 63 -12.54 6.04 -5.45
CA HIS A 63 -13.32 5.79 -6.67
C HIS A 63 -12.67 4.78 -7.63
N LYS A 64 -11.40 4.43 -7.43
CA LYS A 64 -10.63 3.49 -8.26
C LYS A 64 -10.42 2.13 -7.58
N GLY A 65 -10.39 2.09 -6.26
CA GLY A 65 -10.11 0.84 -5.54
C GLY A 65 -9.98 1.02 -4.04
N ILE A 66 -9.54 -0.04 -3.40
CA ILE A 66 -9.42 -0.14 -1.94
C ILE A 66 -7.96 -0.27 -1.54
N ILE A 67 -7.62 0.31 -0.40
CA ILE A 67 -6.36 0.10 0.28
C ILE A 67 -6.52 -1.09 1.21
N TYR A 68 -5.94 -2.24 0.86
CA TYR A 68 -6.08 -3.49 1.62
C TYR A 68 -5.14 -3.56 2.81
N SER A 69 -3.92 -3.11 2.64
CA SER A 69 -2.87 -3.11 3.66
C SER A 69 -1.85 -2.01 3.40
N SER A 70 -0.84 -1.94 4.24
CA SER A 70 0.30 -1.04 4.11
C SER A 70 1.59 -1.85 3.94
N ASN A 71 2.72 -1.16 3.72
CA ASN A 71 4.05 -1.74 3.77
C ASN A 71 4.48 -2.03 5.22
N LEU A 72 5.71 -2.53 5.41
CA LEU A 72 6.26 -2.90 6.72
C LEU A 72 6.20 -1.74 7.73
N CYS A 73 6.58 -0.54 7.32
CA CYS A 73 6.64 0.62 8.22
C CYS A 73 5.30 1.39 8.34
N THR A 74 4.27 0.99 7.61
CA THR A 74 2.88 1.48 7.68
C THR A 74 2.68 2.93 7.14
N GLU A 75 3.66 3.48 6.40
CA GLU A 75 3.57 4.82 5.81
C GLU A 75 2.94 4.84 4.42
N ILE A 76 2.84 3.71 3.73
CA ILE A 76 2.27 3.63 2.39
C ILE A 76 0.80 3.22 2.45
N ALA A 77 -0.06 4.07 1.92
CA ALA A 77 -1.50 3.83 1.81
C ALA A 77 -1.95 4.09 0.37
N GLN A 78 -1.90 3.05 -0.45
CA GLN A 78 -2.25 3.12 -1.87
C GLN A 78 -3.22 1.99 -2.25
N ASN A 79 -4.03 2.22 -3.29
CA ASN A 79 -4.91 1.20 -3.83
C ASN A 79 -4.11 -0.02 -4.29
N MET A 80 -4.65 -1.18 -4.00
CA MET A 80 -4.11 -2.46 -4.45
C MET A 80 -5.20 -3.28 -5.12
N SER A 81 -4.84 -4.05 -6.12
CA SER A 81 -5.77 -5.00 -6.74
C SER A 81 -5.05 -6.25 -7.24
N GLN A 82 -5.81 -7.31 -7.41
CA GLN A 82 -5.26 -8.61 -7.79
C GLN A 82 -4.80 -8.62 -9.24
N ILE A 83 -3.77 -9.43 -9.52
CA ILE A 83 -3.38 -9.81 -10.87
C ILE A 83 -4.34 -10.90 -11.32
N GLU A 84 -4.99 -10.70 -12.47
CA GLU A 84 -5.95 -11.63 -13.04
C GLU A 84 -5.31 -12.38 -14.22
N THR A 85 -5.28 -13.71 -14.17
CA THR A 85 -4.89 -14.52 -15.31
C THR A 85 -6.07 -14.60 -16.29
N VAL A 86 -5.90 -13.98 -17.45
CA VAL A 86 -6.93 -13.94 -18.50
C VAL A 86 -6.89 -15.20 -19.35
N LYS A 87 -5.69 -15.68 -19.68
CA LYS A 87 -5.48 -16.77 -20.61
C LYS A 87 -4.14 -17.48 -20.37
N THR A 88 -4.12 -18.79 -20.52
CA THR A 88 -2.89 -19.57 -20.59
C THR A 88 -2.95 -20.46 -21.83
N GLU A 89 -1.93 -20.40 -22.66
CA GLU A 89 -1.85 -21.14 -23.92
C GLU A 89 -0.49 -21.83 -24.07
N ILE A 90 -0.51 -22.94 -24.80
CA ILE A 90 0.72 -23.59 -25.28
C ILE A 90 0.99 -23.09 -26.70
N GLN A 91 2.17 -22.53 -26.90
CA GLN A 91 2.60 -21.97 -28.20
C GLN A 91 3.96 -22.56 -28.60
N GLN A 92 4.23 -22.59 -29.91
CA GLN A 92 5.56 -22.85 -30.43
C GLN A 92 6.30 -21.50 -30.58
N GLN A 93 7.45 -21.38 -29.93
CA GLN A 93 8.29 -20.20 -30.01
C GLN A 93 9.74 -20.63 -30.22
N ASP A 94 10.36 -20.13 -31.28
CA ASP A 94 11.75 -20.45 -31.65
C ASP A 94 12.04 -21.96 -31.78
N GLY A 95 11.03 -22.75 -32.16
CA GLY A 95 11.15 -24.23 -32.31
C GLY A 95 10.95 -25.02 -31.01
N GLU A 96 10.67 -24.32 -29.88
CA GLU A 96 10.40 -24.95 -28.60
C GLU A 96 8.93 -24.74 -28.17
N THR A 97 8.44 -25.67 -27.34
CA THR A 97 7.10 -25.54 -26.75
C THR A 97 7.15 -24.62 -25.53
N ALA A 98 6.45 -23.52 -25.61
CA ALA A 98 6.33 -22.54 -24.51
C ALA A 98 4.92 -22.47 -23.93
N VAL A 99 4.81 -22.20 -22.66
CA VAL A 99 3.55 -21.85 -22.00
C VAL A 99 3.49 -20.33 -21.86
N VAL A 100 2.54 -19.71 -22.55
CA VAL A 100 2.32 -18.26 -22.51
C VAL A 100 1.13 -17.95 -21.64
N THR A 101 1.34 -17.17 -20.60
CA THR A 101 0.29 -16.71 -19.70
C THR A 101 0.05 -15.21 -19.90
N VAL A 102 -1.15 -14.86 -20.29
CA VAL A 102 -1.60 -13.45 -20.40
C VAL A 102 -2.28 -13.07 -19.11
N THR A 103 -1.77 -12.02 -18.47
CA THR A 103 -2.33 -11.50 -17.25
C THR A 103 -2.80 -10.06 -17.43
N LYS A 104 -3.92 -9.73 -16.81
CA LYS A 104 -4.36 -8.35 -16.61
C LYS A 104 -3.67 -7.86 -15.34
N PRO A 105 -2.85 -6.80 -15.42
CA PRO A 105 -2.16 -6.31 -14.24
C PRO A 105 -3.16 -5.73 -13.25
N GLY A 106 -2.97 -6.06 -11.98
CA GLY A 106 -3.56 -5.33 -10.88
C GLY A 106 -2.74 -4.09 -10.51
N ASP A 107 -3.02 -3.51 -9.36
CA ASP A 107 -2.25 -2.42 -8.81
C ASP A 107 -1.18 -3.00 -7.85
N PHE A 108 0.05 -3.01 -8.31
CA PHE A 108 1.22 -3.51 -7.59
C PHE A 108 2.05 -2.32 -7.09
N VAL A 109 1.85 -1.97 -5.83
CA VAL A 109 2.38 -0.75 -5.22
C VAL A 109 3.86 -0.86 -4.88
N VAL A 110 4.61 0.22 -5.12
CA VAL A 110 6.02 0.37 -4.76
C VAL A 110 6.22 1.70 -4.01
N CYS A 111 7.09 1.69 -3.00
CA CYS A 111 7.47 2.88 -2.25
C CYS A 111 8.43 3.75 -3.07
N ASN A 112 8.16 5.08 -3.12
CA ASN A 112 9.04 6.09 -3.69
C ASN A 112 9.05 7.28 -2.73
N LEU A 113 10.06 7.34 -1.85
CA LEU A 113 10.06 8.17 -0.65
C LEU A 113 11.32 9.03 -0.56
N ALA A 114 11.14 10.23 0.01
CA ALA A 114 12.23 11.10 0.48
C ALA A 114 11.80 11.83 1.75
N SER A 115 12.74 12.44 2.46
CA SER A 115 12.47 13.26 3.63
C SER A 115 13.38 14.48 3.65
N LEU A 116 12.80 15.65 3.87
CA LEU A 116 13.52 16.90 4.08
C LEU A 116 13.99 16.99 5.54
N VAL A 117 15.26 17.35 5.75
CA VAL A 117 15.79 17.57 7.10
C VAL A 117 15.67 19.05 7.42
N LEU A 118 14.63 19.43 8.17
CA LEU A 118 14.29 20.84 8.43
C LEU A 118 15.41 21.61 9.11
N GLY A 119 16.18 20.98 10.00
CA GLY A 119 17.32 21.63 10.65
C GLY A 119 18.48 22.04 9.70
N ASN A 120 18.46 21.57 8.44
CA ASN A 120 19.44 21.92 7.42
C ASN A 120 18.90 22.91 6.38
N ILE A 121 17.67 23.38 6.57
CA ILE A 121 16.97 24.27 5.64
C ILE A 121 16.68 25.59 6.37
N ASP A 122 16.96 26.72 5.74
CA ASP A 122 16.49 28.00 6.24
C ASP A 122 14.97 28.10 5.97
N THR A 123 14.17 27.80 6.98
CA THR A 123 12.72 27.80 6.86
C THR A 123 12.09 29.20 6.89
N ASP A 124 12.89 30.22 7.23
CA ASP A 124 12.45 31.63 7.19
C ASP A 124 12.61 32.22 5.78
N ASP A 125 13.40 31.61 4.93
CA ASP A 125 13.51 31.92 3.51
C ASP A 125 12.48 31.08 2.69
N GLU A 126 11.31 31.66 2.46
CA GLU A 126 10.23 31.01 1.69
C GLU A 126 10.70 30.57 0.29
N CYS A 127 11.54 31.36 -0.39
CA CYS A 127 12.06 31.03 -1.71
C CYS A 127 12.97 29.81 -1.69
N ALA A 128 13.83 29.70 -0.69
CA ALA A 128 14.71 28.54 -0.50
C ALA A 128 13.91 27.29 -0.20
N LEU A 129 12.90 27.39 0.68
CA LEU A 129 12.01 26.27 1.01
C LEU A 129 11.21 25.80 -0.21
N GLU A 130 10.61 26.72 -0.96
CA GLU A 130 9.87 26.40 -2.20
C GLU A 130 10.77 25.68 -3.21
N TYR A 131 11.97 26.19 -3.46
CA TYR A 131 12.93 25.60 -4.39
C TYR A 131 13.33 24.16 -3.98
N ILE A 132 13.58 23.93 -2.69
CA ILE A 132 13.95 22.61 -2.18
C ILE A 132 12.81 21.62 -2.31
N VAL A 133 11.57 22.03 -1.97
CA VAL A 133 10.37 21.18 -2.10
C VAL A 133 10.11 20.84 -3.56
N GLU A 134 10.15 21.83 -4.45
CA GLU A 134 9.97 21.62 -5.90
C GLU A 134 11.03 20.65 -6.45
N SER A 135 12.29 20.84 -6.07
CA SER A 135 13.40 19.99 -6.50
C SER A 135 13.23 18.55 -6.00
N ALA A 136 12.80 18.37 -4.75
CA ALA A 136 12.58 17.05 -4.16
C ALA A 136 11.40 16.33 -4.83
N VAL A 137 10.29 17.01 -5.08
CA VAL A 137 9.11 16.45 -5.78
C VAL A 137 9.50 16.06 -7.20
N ARG A 138 10.20 16.93 -7.93
CA ARG A 138 10.69 16.65 -9.28
C ARG A 138 11.66 15.46 -9.33
N ALA A 139 12.55 15.36 -8.34
CA ALA A 139 13.47 14.23 -8.24
C ALA A 139 12.71 12.91 -8.01
N LEU A 140 11.73 12.89 -7.10
CA LEU A 140 10.89 11.72 -6.86
C LEU A 140 10.07 11.32 -8.10
N ASP A 141 9.50 12.29 -8.82
CA ASP A 141 8.76 12.03 -10.04
C ASP A 141 9.66 11.45 -11.14
N ASN A 142 10.87 12.01 -11.31
CA ASN A 142 11.86 11.48 -12.27
C ASN A 142 12.30 10.04 -11.93
N VAL A 143 12.40 9.68 -10.66
CA VAL A 143 12.73 8.31 -10.23
C VAL A 143 11.73 7.30 -10.80
N ILE A 144 10.45 7.65 -10.91
CA ILE A 144 9.43 6.76 -11.47
C ILE A 144 9.79 6.36 -12.91
N ASP A 145 10.27 7.30 -13.71
CA ASP A 145 10.62 7.05 -15.12
C ASP A 145 11.98 6.38 -15.30
N LEU A 146 12.94 6.70 -14.42
CA LEU A 146 14.33 6.24 -14.54
C LEU A 146 14.61 4.92 -13.83
N ASN A 147 13.73 4.48 -12.94
CA ASN A 147 13.96 3.32 -12.11
C ASN A 147 13.88 2.02 -12.90
N PHE A 148 14.68 1.04 -12.47
CA PHE A 148 14.54 -0.33 -12.94
C PHE A 148 13.44 -1.05 -12.15
N TYR A 149 12.46 -1.59 -12.87
CA TYR A 149 11.37 -2.38 -12.28
C TYR A 149 11.60 -3.87 -12.58
N PRO A 150 11.93 -4.69 -11.56
CA PRO A 150 12.12 -6.13 -11.78
C PRO A 150 10.81 -6.85 -12.13
N VAL A 151 9.67 -6.22 -11.83
CA VAL A 151 8.32 -6.76 -12.08
C VAL A 151 7.53 -5.79 -12.95
N PRO A 152 7.07 -6.18 -14.14
CA PRO A 152 6.32 -5.30 -15.05
C PRO A 152 5.08 -4.65 -14.41
N TYR A 153 4.40 -5.36 -13.52
CA TYR A 153 3.22 -4.86 -12.82
C TYR A 153 3.52 -3.62 -11.96
N ALA A 154 4.69 -3.59 -11.30
CA ALA A 154 5.14 -2.45 -10.52
C ALA A 154 5.35 -1.22 -11.40
N LYS A 155 5.97 -1.39 -12.56
CA LYS A 155 6.15 -0.32 -13.55
C LYS A 155 4.82 0.28 -13.97
N ILE A 156 3.87 -0.56 -14.40
CA ILE A 156 2.54 -0.14 -14.84
C ILE A 156 1.81 0.65 -13.76
N THR A 157 1.88 0.19 -12.51
CA THR A 157 1.21 0.85 -11.38
C THR A 157 1.85 2.20 -11.08
N ASN A 158 3.18 2.27 -11.00
CA ASN A 158 3.90 3.51 -10.69
C ASN A 158 3.73 4.57 -11.80
N GLU A 159 3.82 4.18 -13.06
CA GLU A 159 3.59 5.10 -14.18
C GLU A 159 2.15 5.61 -14.22
N ARG A 160 1.19 4.77 -13.82
CA ARG A 160 -0.24 5.14 -13.77
C ARG A 160 -0.57 6.14 -12.68
N TYR A 161 -0.10 5.92 -11.47
CA TYR A 161 -0.47 6.73 -10.30
C TYR A 161 0.57 7.79 -9.95
N ARG A 162 1.82 7.60 -10.33
CA ARG A 162 2.96 8.48 -10.01
C ARG A 162 3.01 8.85 -8.53
N ALA A 163 2.77 7.85 -7.67
CA ALA A 163 2.70 8.08 -6.23
C ALA A 163 4.10 8.34 -5.66
N ILE A 164 4.21 9.41 -4.90
CA ILE A 164 5.43 9.82 -4.18
C ILE A 164 5.09 10.11 -2.72
N GLY A 165 6.07 9.97 -1.85
CA GLY A 165 5.98 10.38 -0.46
C GLY A 165 7.15 11.27 -0.09
N LEU A 166 6.89 12.57 0.12
CA LEU A 166 7.87 13.52 0.62
C LEU A 166 7.52 13.89 2.06
N GLY A 167 8.32 13.43 3.00
CA GLY A 167 8.18 13.70 4.42
C GLY A 167 9.13 14.78 4.92
N VAL A 168 9.05 15.05 6.22
CA VAL A 168 9.95 15.96 6.94
C VAL A 168 10.53 15.29 8.17
N SER A 169 11.79 15.58 8.48
CA SER A 169 12.49 15.15 9.69
C SER A 169 12.95 16.37 10.48
N GLY A 170 13.00 16.24 11.81
CA GLY A 170 13.45 17.35 12.67
C GLY A 170 12.38 18.39 13.01
N TYR A 171 11.09 18.11 12.79
CA TYR A 171 10.00 19.03 13.09
C TYR A 171 9.86 19.33 14.60
N HIS A 172 10.31 18.43 15.45
CA HIS A 172 10.18 18.58 16.91
C HIS A 172 11.35 19.31 17.56
N HIS A 173 12.41 19.64 16.86
CA HIS A 173 13.60 20.32 17.38
C HIS A 173 13.42 21.84 17.48
#